data_21ce22bd5051ca48e61414ad881a9690
#
_entry.id   21ce22bd5051ca48e61414ad881a9690
#
_cell.length_a   1.000
_cell.length_b   1.000
_cell.length_c   1.000
_cell.angle_alpha   90.00
_cell.angle_beta   90.00
_cell.angle_gamma   90.00
#
_symmetry.space_group_name_H-M   'P 1'
#
loop_
_entity.id
_entity.type
_entity.pdbx_description
1 polymer ?
#
loop_
_entity_poly.entity_id
_entity_poly.type
_entity_poly.pdbx_seq_one_letter_code
_entity_poly.pdbx_strand_id
1 'polypeptide(L)'
;MTREFFVRDWLRAHASAYLVTHMAIMPLIDGYTTGLDWLPAGRHAPVGVLWFLGVTFANGVLIEIGRKLRAPADERTGVDTYTHVWGARLAPSVWLCALAASTWLSVRAAQHVGWPGGAVDLFVALAVAAGVPALWFLGSQRRDAARAVEHVSQAWPALTYLSLGVLPLLARVLGVADGR
;
A
#
# COMPACT_ATOMS: atom_id res chain seq x y z
N MET A 1 -27.50 3.17 5.21
CA MET A 1 -26.11 3.56 5.03
C MET A 1 -25.63 4.27 6.27
N THR A 2 -24.71 3.66 6.94
CA THR A 2 -24.15 4.03 8.21
C THR A 2 -23.49 5.41 8.16
N ARG A 3 -23.66 6.17 9.23
CA ARG A 3 -23.03 7.48 9.45
C ARG A 3 -21.51 7.24 9.57
N GLU A 4 -20.79 7.39 8.47
CA GLU A 4 -19.32 7.37 8.48
C GLU A 4 -18.84 8.56 9.28
N PHE A 5 -18.30 8.31 10.48
CA PHE A 5 -17.75 9.29 11.40
C PHE A 5 -18.68 10.51 11.66
N PHE A 6 -18.56 11.14 12.80
CA PHE A 6 -19.38 12.30 13.21
C PHE A 6 -19.23 13.53 12.29
N VAL A 7 -18.29 13.52 11.31
CA VAL A 7 -17.91 14.64 10.44
C VAL A 7 -17.98 14.30 8.94
N ARG A 8 -18.98 13.52 8.55
CA ARG A 8 -19.16 12.99 7.19
C ARG A 8 -19.03 14.04 6.08
N ASP A 9 -19.73 15.16 6.23
CA ASP A 9 -19.80 16.17 5.15
C ASP A 9 -18.47 16.89 4.99
N TRP A 10 -17.74 17.10 6.10
CA TRP A 10 -16.38 17.63 6.06
C TRP A 10 -15.40 16.67 5.39
N LEU A 11 -15.45 15.38 5.73
CA LEU A 11 -14.60 14.36 5.10
C LEU A 11 -14.87 14.21 3.60
N ARG A 12 -16.13 14.31 3.18
CA ARG A 12 -16.48 14.30 1.75
C ARG A 12 -15.90 15.50 1.01
N ALA A 13 -15.87 16.66 1.63
CA ALA A 13 -15.27 17.87 1.06
C ALA A 13 -13.71 17.80 1.03
N HIS A 14 -13.09 16.89 1.81
CA HIS A 14 -11.64 16.82 1.98
C HIS A 14 -11.12 15.40 1.66
N ALA A 15 -11.08 15.05 0.38
CA ALA A 15 -10.70 13.70 -0.08
C ALA A 15 -9.33 13.22 0.45
N SER A 16 -8.35 14.13 0.61
CA SER A 16 -7.03 13.80 1.18
C SER A 16 -7.13 13.45 2.67
N ALA A 17 -7.93 14.19 3.45
CA ALA A 17 -8.16 13.89 4.85
C ALA A 17 -8.90 12.56 5.02
N TYR A 18 -9.91 12.31 4.18
CA TYR A 18 -10.61 11.03 4.13
C TYR A 18 -9.64 9.89 3.87
N LEU A 19 -8.77 10.01 2.84
CA LEU A 19 -7.77 9.00 2.50
C LEU A 19 -6.88 8.67 3.69
N VAL A 20 -6.28 9.69 4.31
CA VAL A 20 -5.33 9.50 5.42
C VAL A 20 -6.01 8.89 6.64
N THR A 21 -7.14 9.44 7.08
CA THR A 21 -7.84 8.95 8.28
C THR A 21 -8.43 7.57 8.09
N HIS A 22 -8.93 7.26 6.88
CA HIS A 22 -9.50 5.95 6.59
C HIS A 22 -8.41 4.88 6.48
N MET A 23 -7.29 5.18 5.83
CA MET A 23 -6.19 4.22 5.70
C MET A 23 -5.37 4.07 6.98
N ALA A 24 -5.42 5.01 7.92
CA ALA A 24 -4.81 4.88 9.23
C ALA A 24 -5.40 3.71 10.07
N ILE A 25 -6.59 3.21 9.71
CA ILE A 25 -7.17 2.01 10.32
C ILE A 25 -6.28 0.78 10.12
N MET A 26 -5.63 0.64 8.96
CA MET A 26 -4.78 -0.51 8.65
C MET A 26 -3.62 -0.67 9.64
N PRO A 27 -2.73 0.32 9.81
CA PRO A 27 -1.66 0.22 10.80
C PRO A 27 -2.15 0.13 12.25
N LEU A 28 -3.35 0.63 12.58
CA LEU A 28 -3.93 0.46 13.92
C LEU A 28 -4.32 -1.00 14.18
N ILE A 29 -4.95 -1.67 13.22
CA ILE A 29 -5.28 -3.10 13.31
C ILE A 29 -4.00 -3.92 13.40
N ASP A 30 -3.02 -3.66 12.53
CA ASP A 30 -1.77 -4.41 12.52
C ASP A 30 -0.91 -4.14 13.76
N GLY A 31 -0.92 -2.90 14.26
CA GLY A 31 -0.29 -2.55 15.53
C GLY A 31 -0.92 -3.28 16.71
N TYR A 32 -2.25 -3.39 16.74
CA TYR A 32 -2.95 -4.17 17.75
C TYR A 32 -2.61 -5.66 17.66
N THR A 33 -2.70 -6.27 16.47
CA THR A 33 -2.47 -7.70 16.28
C THR A 33 -1.03 -8.09 16.56
N THR A 34 -0.05 -7.31 16.10
CA THR A 34 1.36 -7.53 16.42
C THR A 34 1.66 -7.30 17.90
N GLY A 35 0.95 -6.35 18.53
CA GLY A 35 1.05 -6.06 19.97
C GLY A 35 0.74 -7.27 20.87
N LEU A 36 -0.13 -8.18 20.41
CA LEU A 36 -0.47 -9.40 21.13
C LEU A 36 0.71 -10.39 21.31
N ASP A 37 1.76 -10.26 20.50
CA ASP A 37 2.96 -11.10 20.64
C ASP A 37 3.94 -10.59 21.71
N TRP A 38 4.14 -9.28 21.82
CA TRP A 38 5.20 -8.72 22.65
C TRP A 38 4.71 -8.04 23.93
N LEU A 39 3.48 -7.47 23.94
CA LEU A 39 2.91 -6.83 25.13
C LEU A 39 2.69 -7.80 26.31
N PRO A 40 2.05 -8.99 26.11
CA PRO A 40 1.83 -9.92 27.23
C PRO A 40 3.13 -10.46 27.82
N ALA A 41 4.21 -10.47 27.01
CA ALA A 41 5.54 -10.89 27.46
C ALA A 41 6.34 -9.75 28.13
N GLY A 42 5.76 -8.58 28.35
CA GLY A 42 6.43 -7.41 28.92
C GLY A 42 7.56 -6.86 28.04
N ARG A 43 7.57 -7.17 26.74
CA ARG A 43 8.60 -6.73 25.80
C ARG A 43 8.20 -5.44 25.12
N HIS A 44 9.18 -4.67 24.68
CA HIS A 44 8.96 -3.50 23.83
C HIS A 44 8.70 -3.89 22.39
N ALA A 45 7.98 -3.03 21.65
CA ALA A 45 7.76 -3.20 20.23
C ALA A 45 9.10 -3.33 19.47
N PRO A 46 9.30 -4.37 18.66
CA PRO A 46 10.46 -4.44 17.78
C PRO A 46 10.51 -3.25 16.81
N VAL A 47 11.69 -2.68 16.58
CA VAL A 47 11.85 -1.52 15.67
C VAL A 47 11.29 -1.80 14.27
N GLY A 48 11.41 -3.05 13.79
CA GLY A 48 10.85 -3.48 12.51
C GLY A 48 9.34 -3.30 12.37
N VAL A 49 8.59 -3.32 13.48
CA VAL A 49 7.13 -3.12 13.48
C VAL A 49 6.76 -1.73 12.95
N LEU A 50 7.52 -0.68 13.28
CA LEU A 50 7.23 0.67 12.78
C LEU A 50 7.31 0.76 11.25
N TRP A 51 8.30 0.10 10.65
CA TRP A 51 8.43 0.04 9.19
C TRP A 51 7.30 -0.76 8.56
N PHE A 52 6.92 -1.89 9.19
CA PHE A 52 5.79 -2.69 8.75
C PHE A 52 4.46 -1.93 8.81
N LEU A 53 4.19 -1.19 9.89
CA LEU A 53 3.01 -0.33 10.00
C LEU A 53 2.99 0.77 8.92
N GLY A 54 4.16 1.30 8.56
CA GLY A 54 4.29 2.20 7.42
C GLY A 54 3.94 1.52 6.09
N VAL A 55 4.38 0.27 5.88
CA VAL A 55 4.02 -0.53 4.70
C VAL A 55 2.50 -0.71 4.62
N THR A 56 1.85 -1.08 5.72
CA THR A 56 0.39 -1.33 5.73
C THR A 56 -0.40 -0.07 5.44
N PHE A 57 0.03 1.08 5.98
CA PHE A 57 -0.56 2.37 5.64
C PHE A 57 -0.42 2.71 4.15
N ALA A 58 0.80 2.62 3.61
CA ALA A 58 1.06 2.91 2.19
C ALA A 58 0.29 1.96 1.26
N ASN A 59 0.20 0.68 1.61
CA ASN A 59 -0.60 -0.31 0.90
C ASN A 59 -2.10 0.04 0.92
N GLY A 60 -2.62 0.49 2.05
CA GLY A 60 -3.99 0.99 2.16
C GLY A 60 -4.24 2.17 1.19
N VAL A 61 -3.32 3.14 1.16
CA VAL A 61 -3.38 4.28 0.24
C VAL A 61 -3.39 3.82 -1.22
N LEU A 62 -2.53 2.86 -1.58
CA LEU A 62 -2.49 2.28 -2.94
C LEU A 62 -3.81 1.63 -3.34
N ILE A 63 -4.38 0.80 -2.46
CA ILE A 63 -5.68 0.15 -2.71
C ILE A 63 -6.77 1.20 -2.89
N GLU A 64 -6.84 2.18 -2.00
CA GLU A 64 -7.93 3.16 -1.99
C GLU A 64 -7.90 4.07 -3.21
N ILE A 65 -6.71 4.57 -3.59
CA ILE A 65 -6.59 5.38 -4.81
C ILE A 65 -6.84 4.52 -6.06
N GLY A 66 -6.21 3.34 -6.14
CA GLY A 66 -6.33 2.47 -7.33
C GLY A 66 -7.76 2.01 -7.59
N ARG A 67 -8.50 1.67 -6.54
CA ARG A 67 -9.90 1.28 -6.63
C ARG A 67 -10.81 2.42 -7.13
N LYS A 68 -10.46 3.67 -6.84
CA LYS A 68 -11.21 4.87 -7.22
C LYS A 68 -10.57 5.67 -8.35
N LEU A 69 -9.62 5.08 -9.08
CA LEU A 69 -9.05 5.69 -10.27
C LEU A 69 -9.89 5.31 -11.49
N ARG A 70 -10.41 6.29 -12.22
CA ARG A 70 -11.30 6.06 -13.37
C ARG A 70 -10.81 6.84 -14.59
N ALA A 71 -11.08 6.27 -15.76
CA ALA A 71 -10.91 7.03 -17.01
C ALA A 71 -11.95 8.15 -17.08
N PRO A 72 -11.63 9.31 -17.69
CA PRO A 72 -12.58 10.43 -17.79
C PRO A 72 -13.93 10.04 -18.40
N ALA A 73 -13.95 9.09 -19.34
CA ALA A 73 -15.16 8.57 -19.98
C ALA A 73 -16.04 7.70 -19.02
N ASP A 74 -15.50 7.25 -17.90
CA ASP A 74 -16.18 6.39 -16.93
C ASP A 74 -16.59 7.13 -15.65
N GLU A 75 -16.30 8.42 -15.57
CA GLU A 75 -16.73 9.25 -14.43
C GLU A 75 -18.26 9.38 -14.42
N ARG A 76 -18.83 9.24 -13.24
CA ARG A 76 -20.28 9.29 -13.04
C ARG A 76 -20.63 10.43 -12.08
N THR A 77 -21.65 11.19 -12.42
CA THR A 77 -22.17 12.25 -11.55
C THR A 77 -22.58 11.67 -10.18
N GLY A 78 -22.09 12.30 -9.11
CA GLY A 78 -22.41 11.90 -7.73
C GLY A 78 -21.55 10.76 -7.17
N VAL A 79 -20.53 10.31 -7.91
CA VAL A 79 -19.52 9.35 -7.44
C VAL A 79 -18.17 10.07 -7.30
N ASP A 80 -17.69 10.20 -6.06
CA ASP A 80 -16.41 10.85 -5.78
C ASP A 80 -15.26 9.88 -6.06
N THR A 81 -14.56 10.10 -7.18
CA THR A 81 -13.33 9.38 -7.53
C THR A 81 -12.12 10.29 -7.36
N TYR A 82 -10.92 9.72 -7.15
CA TYR A 82 -9.72 10.56 -7.04
C TYR A 82 -9.36 11.24 -8.37
N THR A 83 -9.66 10.61 -9.50
CA THR A 83 -9.52 11.22 -10.82
C THR A 83 -10.48 12.38 -11.03
N HIS A 84 -11.68 12.33 -10.48
CA HIS A 84 -12.62 13.45 -10.50
C HIS A 84 -12.15 14.61 -9.60
N VAL A 85 -11.74 14.30 -8.36
CA VAL A 85 -11.41 15.32 -7.35
C VAL A 85 -10.04 15.96 -7.59
N TRP A 86 -9.02 15.15 -7.92
CA TRP A 86 -7.64 15.63 -8.12
C TRP A 86 -7.26 15.78 -9.60
N GLY A 87 -8.06 15.21 -10.49
CA GLY A 87 -7.77 15.17 -11.92
C GLY A 87 -7.01 13.93 -12.36
N ALA A 88 -7.15 13.61 -13.65
CA ALA A 88 -6.62 12.39 -14.27
C ALA A 88 -5.08 12.33 -14.34
N ARG A 89 -4.37 13.40 -13.99
CA ARG A 89 -2.91 13.43 -13.90
C ARG A 89 -2.42 13.33 -12.47
N LEU A 90 -3.01 14.08 -11.53
CA LEU A 90 -2.53 14.11 -10.16
C LEU A 90 -2.84 12.81 -9.41
N ALA A 91 -4.03 12.23 -9.58
CA ALA A 91 -4.41 10.99 -8.90
C ALA A 91 -3.42 9.83 -9.14
N PRO A 92 -3.06 9.47 -10.40
CA PRO A 92 -2.06 8.42 -10.63
C PRO A 92 -0.65 8.83 -10.22
N SER A 93 -0.30 10.12 -10.21
CA SER A 93 0.99 10.58 -9.70
C SER A 93 1.10 10.39 -8.18
N VAL A 94 0.06 10.70 -7.43
CA VAL A 94 0.00 10.42 -5.97
C VAL A 94 0.07 8.92 -5.72
N TRP A 95 -0.58 8.11 -6.54
CA TRP A 95 -0.49 6.65 -6.47
C TRP A 95 0.95 6.16 -6.70
N LEU A 96 1.67 6.69 -7.70
CA LEU A 96 3.10 6.37 -7.93
C LEU A 96 3.99 6.79 -6.75
N CYS A 97 3.73 7.94 -6.13
CA CYS A 97 4.43 8.34 -4.92
C CYS A 97 4.16 7.39 -3.75
N ALA A 98 2.92 6.93 -3.59
CA ALA A 98 2.56 5.93 -2.59
C ALA A 98 3.23 4.57 -2.87
N LEU A 99 3.35 4.16 -4.15
CA LEU A 99 4.09 2.96 -4.55
C LEU A 99 5.58 3.06 -4.19
N ALA A 100 6.20 4.19 -4.49
CA ALA A 100 7.61 4.44 -4.12
C ALA A 100 7.81 4.43 -2.60
N ALA A 101 6.89 5.04 -1.83
CA ALA A 101 6.91 5.02 -0.37
C ALA A 101 6.74 3.60 0.18
N SER A 102 5.75 2.83 -0.32
CA SER A 102 5.54 1.43 0.07
C SER A 102 6.76 0.57 -0.22
N THR A 103 7.38 0.75 -1.39
CA THR A 103 8.62 0.06 -1.78
C THR A 103 9.75 0.35 -0.82
N TRP A 104 10.01 1.61 -0.54
CA TRP A 104 11.06 2.02 0.41
C TRP A 104 10.82 1.48 1.81
N LEU A 105 9.58 1.58 2.31
CA LEU A 105 9.20 1.04 3.62
C LEU A 105 9.33 -0.48 3.67
N SER A 106 8.99 -1.19 2.58
CA SER A 106 9.15 -2.64 2.48
C SER A 106 10.62 -3.06 2.52
N VAL A 107 11.51 -2.34 1.83
CA VAL A 107 12.96 -2.55 1.92
C VAL A 107 13.46 -2.35 3.35
N ARG A 108 12.99 -1.29 4.03
CA ARG A 108 13.34 -1.03 5.45
C ARG A 108 12.83 -2.14 6.37
N ALA A 109 11.60 -2.60 6.19
CA ALA A 109 11.04 -3.71 6.94
C ALA A 109 11.81 -5.01 6.71
N ALA A 110 12.19 -5.32 5.46
CA ALA A 110 12.96 -6.51 5.09
C ALA A 110 14.31 -6.60 5.84
N GLN A 111 14.97 -5.46 6.09
CA GLN A 111 16.21 -5.41 6.86
C GLN A 111 16.05 -5.91 8.31
N HIS A 112 14.84 -5.86 8.87
CA HIS A 112 14.56 -6.29 10.24
C HIS A 112 14.00 -7.71 10.36
N VAL A 113 13.55 -8.33 9.26
CA VAL A 113 12.99 -9.69 9.28
C VAL A 113 13.99 -10.77 8.84
N GLY A 114 15.27 -10.41 8.66
CA GLY A 114 16.32 -11.36 8.28
C GLY A 114 16.21 -11.85 6.83
N TRP A 115 15.96 -10.94 5.92
CA TRP A 115 15.95 -11.25 4.48
C TRP A 115 17.32 -11.77 4.02
N PRO A 116 17.37 -12.82 3.18
CA PRO A 116 18.62 -13.48 2.80
C PRO A 116 19.49 -12.69 1.80
N GLY A 117 19.21 -11.43 1.55
CA GLY A 117 19.85 -10.58 0.55
C GLY A 117 18.94 -10.38 -0.68
N GLY A 118 19.24 -9.37 -1.50
CA GLY A 118 18.46 -9.09 -2.72
C GLY A 118 17.06 -8.47 -2.49
N ALA A 119 16.72 -8.10 -1.24
CA ALA A 119 15.43 -7.46 -0.95
C ALA A 119 15.21 -6.17 -1.75
N VAL A 120 16.26 -5.35 -1.88
CA VAL A 120 16.20 -4.11 -2.66
C VAL A 120 15.85 -4.42 -4.11
N ASP A 121 16.58 -5.36 -4.72
CA ASP A 121 16.41 -5.71 -6.13
C ASP A 121 15.01 -6.26 -6.39
N LEU A 122 14.51 -7.13 -5.52
CA LEU A 122 13.16 -7.67 -5.63
C LEU A 122 12.09 -6.58 -5.54
N PHE A 123 12.12 -5.76 -4.48
CA PHE A 123 11.07 -4.74 -4.28
C PHE A 123 11.15 -3.65 -5.34
N VAL A 124 12.33 -3.28 -5.82
CA VAL A 124 12.48 -2.33 -6.93
C VAL A 124 11.95 -2.92 -8.23
N ALA A 125 12.29 -4.17 -8.57
CA ALA A 125 11.78 -4.83 -9.76
C ALA A 125 10.25 -4.95 -9.76
N LEU A 126 9.66 -5.35 -8.61
CA LEU A 126 8.21 -5.40 -8.42
C LEU A 126 7.57 -4.02 -8.58
N ALA A 127 8.18 -2.98 -8.00
CA ALA A 127 7.66 -1.61 -8.09
C ALA A 127 7.73 -1.05 -9.51
N VAL A 128 8.80 -1.31 -10.24
CA VAL A 128 8.90 -0.94 -11.66
C VAL A 128 7.79 -1.59 -12.47
N ALA A 129 7.59 -2.89 -12.32
CA ALA A 129 6.51 -3.61 -12.98
C ALA A 129 5.12 -3.07 -12.58
N ALA A 130 4.90 -2.84 -11.29
CA ALA A 130 3.65 -2.31 -10.74
C ALA A 130 3.37 -0.86 -11.20
N GLY A 131 4.40 -0.06 -11.45
CA GLY A 131 4.27 1.33 -11.91
C GLY A 131 3.83 1.47 -13.37
N VAL A 132 4.09 0.45 -14.20
CA VAL A 132 3.79 0.49 -15.66
C VAL A 132 2.33 0.87 -15.96
N PRO A 133 1.31 0.26 -15.34
CA PRO A 133 -0.09 0.64 -15.57
C PRO A 133 -0.41 2.09 -15.26
N ALA A 134 0.16 2.66 -14.19
CA ALA A 134 -0.07 4.06 -13.83
C ALA A 134 0.59 5.02 -14.83
N LEU A 135 1.79 4.71 -15.31
CA LEU A 135 2.45 5.46 -16.38
C LEU A 135 1.65 5.35 -17.70
N TRP A 136 1.15 4.15 -18.01
CA TRP A 136 0.26 3.97 -19.16
C TRP A 136 -1.02 4.80 -19.03
N PHE A 137 -1.62 4.84 -17.83
CA PHE A 137 -2.80 5.66 -17.57
C PHE A 137 -2.50 7.16 -17.73
N LEU A 138 -1.36 7.64 -17.23
CA LEU A 138 -0.93 9.04 -17.39
C LEU A 138 -0.84 9.48 -18.84
N GLY A 139 -0.38 8.59 -19.73
CA GLY A 139 -0.25 8.88 -21.15
C GLY A 139 -1.54 8.70 -21.96
N SER A 140 -2.41 7.77 -21.56
CA SER A 140 -3.57 7.36 -22.38
C SER A 140 -4.93 7.73 -21.81
N GLN A 141 -5.05 7.84 -20.48
CA GLN A 141 -6.30 8.02 -19.74
C GLN A 141 -7.41 7.02 -20.12
N ARG A 142 -7.00 5.81 -20.55
CA ARG A 142 -7.91 4.76 -21.01
C ARG A 142 -8.46 3.93 -19.86
N ARG A 143 -9.66 3.37 -20.08
CA ARG A 143 -10.34 2.47 -19.13
C ARG A 143 -9.48 1.25 -18.77
N ASP A 144 -8.82 0.64 -19.77
CA ASP A 144 -8.03 -0.56 -19.55
C ASP A 144 -6.82 -0.29 -18.66
N ALA A 145 -6.19 0.88 -18.83
CA ALA A 145 -5.08 1.31 -17.97
C ALA A 145 -5.55 1.58 -16.53
N ALA A 146 -6.73 2.21 -16.35
CA ALA A 146 -7.31 2.40 -15.02
C ALA A 146 -7.60 1.07 -14.31
N ARG A 147 -8.18 0.10 -15.02
CA ARG A 147 -8.41 -1.26 -14.50
C ARG A 147 -7.11 -1.97 -14.15
N ALA A 148 -6.07 -1.82 -14.97
CA ALA A 148 -4.76 -2.39 -14.68
C ALA A 148 -4.16 -1.81 -13.39
N VAL A 149 -4.28 -0.50 -13.14
CA VAL A 149 -3.89 0.12 -11.86
C VAL A 149 -4.69 -0.47 -10.71
N GLU A 150 -6.00 -0.64 -10.86
CA GLU A 150 -6.86 -1.24 -9.83
C GLU A 150 -6.40 -2.66 -9.47
N HIS A 151 -6.15 -3.52 -10.47
CA HIS A 151 -5.66 -4.90 -10.25
C HIS A 151 -4.29 -4.93 -9.57
N VAL A 152 -3.35 -4.11 -10.03
CA VAL A 152 -2.03 -4.00 -9.40
C VAL A 152 -2.14 -3.49 -7.95
N SER A 153 -3.02 -2.53 -7.69
CA SER A 153 -3.26 -2.02 -6.33
C SER A 153 -3.74 -3.10 -5.36
N GLN A 154 -4.51 -4.08 -5.85
CA GLN A 154 -4.96 -5.23 -5.06
C GLN A 154 -3.88 -6.29 -4.90
N ALA A 155 -3.07 -6.53 -5.94
CA ALA A 155 -2.01 -7.53 -5.93
C ALA A 155 -0.78 -7.09 -5.10
N TRP A 156 -0.45 -5.81 -5.11
CA TRP A 156 0.75 -5.26 -4.46
C TRP A 156 0.84 -5.57 -2.96
N PRO A 157 -0.21 -5.38 -2.12
CA PRO A 157 -0.15 -5.75 -0.71
C PRO A 157 0.09 -7.23 -0.49
N ALA A 158 -0.55 -8.09 -1.28
CA ALA A 158 -0.34 -9.53 -1.20
C ALA A 158 1.13 -9.89 -1.51
N LEU A 159 1.70 -9.31 -2.56
CA LEU A 159 3.10 -9.52 -2.92
C LEU A 159 4.05 -9.01 -1.84
N THR A 160 3.82 -7.83 -1.27
CA THR A 160 4.66 -7.27 -0.21
C THR A 160 4.58 -8.09 1.08
N TYR A 161 3.39 -8.54 1.49
CA TYR A 161 3.22 -9.35 2.71
C TYR A 161 3.80 -10.75 2.55
N LEU A 162 3.61 -11.39 1.40
CA LEU A 162 4.25 -12.69 1.10
C LEU A 162 5.77 -12.55 1.09
N SER A 163 6.29 -11.48 0.48
CA SER A 163 7.73 -11.22 0.45
C SER A 163 8.30 -10.96 1.84
N LEU A 164 7.64 -10.17 2.68
CA LEU A 164 8.14 -9.85 4.02
C LEU A 164 7.95 -10.96 5.04
N GLY A 165 6.92 -11.80 4.90
CA GLY A 165 6.57 -12.84 5.86
C GLY A 165 7.03 -14.23 5.41
N VAL A 166 6.57 -14.69 4.25
CA VAL A 166 6.76 -16.08 3.81
C VAL A 166 8.18 -16.34 3.32
N LEU A 167 8.76 -15.46 2.52
CA LEU A 167 10.09 -15.70 1.94
C LEU A 167 11.21 -15.81 3.01
N PRO A 168 11.31 -14.93 4.03
CA PRO A 168 12.29 -15.10 5.09
C PRO A 168 12.07 -16.37 5.91
N LEU A 169 10.80 -16.75 6.14
CA LEU A 169 10.47 -17.99 6.84
C LEU A 169 10.96 -19.22 6.06
N LEU A 170 10.66 -19.28 4.77
CA LEU A 170 11.12 -20.36 3.89
C LEU A 170 12.64 -20.41 3.83
N ALA A 171 13.32 -19.27 3.71
CA ALA A 171 14.79 -19.21 3.69
C ALA A 171 15.41 -19.79 4.96
N ARG A 172 14.81 -19.54 6.13
CA ARG A 172 15.24 -20.15 7.41
C ARG A 172 15.00 -21.65 7.44
N VAL A 173 13.80 -22.11 7.05
CA VAL A 173 13.45 -23.55 7.05
C VAL A 173 14.33 -24.33 6.08
N LEU A 174 14.69 -23.76 4.94
CA LEU A 174 15.54 -24.40 3.93
C LEU A 174 17.06 -24.26 4.21
N GLY A 175 17.45 -23.61 5.32
CA GLY A 175 18.85 -23.40 5.68
C GLY A 175 19.62 -22.45 4.76
N VAL A 176 18.93 -21.68 3.92
CA VAL A 176 19.56 -20.71 2.99
C VAL A 176 20.01 -19.45 3.76
N ALA A 177 19.42 -19.18 4.92
CA ALA A 177 19.72 -18.00 5.74
C ALA A 177 20.96 -18.15 6.63
N ASP A 178 21.45 -19.39 6.88
CA ASP A 178 22.57 -19.68 7.80
C ASP A 178 23.96 -19.64 7.13
N GLY A 179 24.03 -19.19 5.89
CA GLY A 179 25.26 -19.19 5.08
C GLY A 179 26.14 -17.94 5.22
N ARG A 180 26.10 -17.22 6.40
CA ARG A 180 27.06 -16.14 6.71
C ARG A 180 27.48 -16.16 8.17
#